data_d0adfa9c390dbcbc52061a0dd964203c
#
_entry.id   d0adfa9c390dbcbc52061a0dd964203c
#
_cell.length_a   1.000
_cell.length_b   1.000
_cell.length_c   1.000
_cell.angle_alpha   90.00
_cell.angle_beta   90.00
_cell.angle_gamma   90.00
#
_symmetry.space_group_name_H-M   'P 1'
#
loop_
_entity.id
_entity.type
_entity.pdbx_description
1 polymer ?
#
loop_
_entity_poly.entity_id
_entity_poly.type
_entity_poly.pdbx_seq_one_letter_code
_entity_poly.pdbx_strand_id
1 'polypeptide(L)'
;VMYWLVFDVIMGSAGMAMRGGSDIPFVLFLTAGLVPWFYFNEAWTNGTMALLEYNYLVKKVVFKISILPIIKVIGATFVHVFFICILLLIAAFYGYTPTLYTLQIFYYSFCTFVLVLALSYTTCSLVVFMRDISQIISIMLQIGMWATPIMWNFDAISPTWAKILKLNPMVYIVNGYRDAIYGHSWFFEDFFSTMYFWIFTIVVFGIGAVV
;
A
#
# COMPACT_ATOMS: atom_id res chain seq x y z
N VAL A 1 -15.85 4.98 -7.60
CA VAL A 1 -17.23 5.43 -7.80
C VAL A 1 -18.17 4.69 -6.83
N MET A 2 -18.15 3.35 -6.77
CA MET A 2 -19.03 2.55 -5.91
C MET A 2 -18.91 2.92 -4.42
N TYR A 3 -17.69 2.98 -3.88
CA TYR A 3 -17.44 3.38 -2.49
C TYR A 3 -17.90 4.80 -2.19
N TRP A 4 -17.67 5.75 -3.09
CA TRP A 4 -18.16 7.11 -2.96
C TRP A 4 -19.69 7.16 -2.90
N LEU A 5 -20.37 6.43 -3.80
CA LEU A 5 -21.82 6.37 -3.83
C LEU A 5 -22.40 5.79 -2.55
N VAL A 6 -21.80 4.72 -2.01
CA VAL A 6 -22.29 4.08 -0.78
C VAL A 6 -22.05 4.97 0.44
N PHE A 7 -20.87 5.54 0.60
CA PHE A 7 -20.51 6.23 1.84
C PHE A 7 -20.88 7.72 1.84
N ASP A 8 -20.83 8.39 0.70
CA ASP A 8 -21.11 9.83 0.62
C ASP A 8 -22.56 10.12 0.24
N VAL A 9 -23.13 9.35 -0.70
CA VAL A 9 -24.49 9.59 -1.21
C VAL A 9 -25.53 8.80 -0.40
N ILE A 10 -25.32 7.51 -0.12
CA ILE A 10 -26.32 6.66 0.55
C ILE A 10 -26.27 6.83 2.07
N MET A 11 -25.09 6.82 2.67
CA MET A 11 -24.95 6.95 4.13
C MET A 11 -24.97 8.41 4.60
N GLY A 12 -24.99 9.38 3.68
CA GLY A 12 -25.01 10.81 3.97
C GLY A 12 -23.86 11.22 4.87
N SER A 13 -23.30 12.35 4.76
CA SER A 13 -22.19 12.99 5.51
C SER A 13 -21.61 12.33 6.80
N ALA A 14 -21.97 11.08 7.12
CA ALA A 14 -21.29 10.25 8.10
C ALA A 14 -19.81 10.01 7.71
N GLY A 15 -19.42 10.52 6.55
CA GLY A 15 -18.14 10.35 5.94
C GLY A 15 -17.12 11.46 6.17
N MET A 16 -17.31 12.36 7.09
CA MET A 16 -16.24 13.29 7.44
C MET A 16 -15.28 12.60 8.41
N ALA A 17 -14.10 12.29 7.90
CA ALA A 17 -13.04 11.79 8.76
C ALA A 17 -12.33 12.98 9.39
N MET A 18 -12.44 13.12 10.72
CA MET A 18 -11.69 14.10 11.47
C MET A 18 -10.28 13.55 11.77
N ARG A 19 -9.25 14.27 11.33
CA ARG A 19 -7.89 14.07 11.81
C ARG A 19 -7.29 15.45 12.12
N GLY A 20 -6.82 15.62 13.33
CA GLY A 20 -6.23 16.90 13.77
C GLY A 20 -7.23 18.07 13.83
N GLY A 21 -8.53 17.80 14.01
CA GLY A 21 -9.56 18.83 14.17
C GLY A 21 -10.05 19.49 12.88
N SER A 22 -9.68 18.98 11.71
CA SER A 22 -10.18 19.46 10.41
C SER A 22 -11.18 18.48 9.79
N ASP A 23 -12.29 19.01 9.26
CA ASP A 23 -13.25 18.24 8.49
C ASP A 23 -12.69 17.93 7.12
N ILE A 24 -12.29 16.67 6.92
CA ILE A 24 -11.71 16.20 5.65
C ILE A 24 -12.78 15.50 4.84
N PRO A 25 -12.99 15.87 3.55
CA PRO A 25 -13.93 15.18 2.68
C PRO A 25 -13.64 13.68 2.63
N PHE A 26 -14.67 12.86 2.83
CA PHE A 26 -14.51 11.40 2.88
C PHE A 26 -13.89 10.85 1.59
N VAL A 27 -14.21 11.43 0.44
CA VAL A 27 -13.62 11.04 -0.86
C VAL A 27 -12.09 11.18 -0.84
N LEU A 28 -11.58 12.28 -0.30
CA LEU A 28 -10.15 12.51 -0.20
C LEU A 28 -9.49 11.55 0.80
N PHE A 29 -10.13 11.34 1.96
CA PHE A 29 -9.68 10.38 2.96
C PHE A 29 -9.60 8.96 2.39
N LEU A 30 -10.63 8.54 1.67
CA LEU A 30 -10.73 7.21 1.06
C LEU A 30 -9.71 7.03 -0.06
N THR A 31 -9.60 7.99 -0.99
CA THR A 31 -8.68 7.89 -2.13
C THR A 31 -7.22 7.91 -1.69
N ALA A 32 -6.87 8.72 -0.68
CA ALA A 32 -5.53 8.73 -0.10
C ALA A 32 -5.12 7.37 0.51
N GLY A 33 -6.09 6.59 1.01
CA GLY A 33 -5.85 5.22 1.50
C GLY A 33 -5.86 4.17 0.39
N LEU A 34 -6.75 4.29 -0.60
CA LEU A 34 -6.90 3.31 -1.67
C LEU A 34 -5.74 3.32 -2.67
N VAL A 35 -5.16 4.47 -2.97
CA VAL A 35 -4.09 4.59 -3.97
C VAL A 35 -2.87 3.72 -3.61
N PRO A 36 -2.26 3.84 -2.41
CA PRO A 36 -1.16 2.96 -2.02
C PRO A 36 -1.61 1.51 -1.85
N TRP A 37 -2.85 1.25 -1.43
CA TRP A 37 -3.37 -0.10 -1.29
C TRP A 37 -3.52 -0.83 -2.61
N PHE A 38 -4.05 -0.19 -3.65
CA PHE A 38 -4.16 -0.80 -4.98
C PHE A 38 -2.80 -1.13 -5.56
N TYR A 39 -1.83 -0.23 -5.39
CA TYR A 39 -0.46 -0.51 -5.80
C TYR A 39 0.13 -1.72 -5.07
N PHE A 40 0.00 -1.77 -3.75
CA PHE A 40 0.44 -2.90 -2.94
C PHE A 40 -0.20 -4.22 -3.39
N ASN A 41 -1.52 -4.23 -3.57
CA ASN A 41 -2.28 -5.41 -3.98
C ASN A 41 -1.84 -5.91 -5.37
N GLU A 42 -1.83 -5.03 -6.36
CA GLU A 42 -1.46 -5.36 -7.74
C GLU A 42 -0.01 -5.83 -7.84
N ALA A 43 0.91 -5.06 -7.27
CA ALA A 43 2.33 -5.34 -7.37
C ALA A 43 2.73 -6.64 -6.64
N TRP A 44 2.16 -6.91 -5.45
CA TRP A 44 2.43 -8.16 -4.73
C TRP A 44 1.83 -9.38 -5.44
N THR A 45 0.60 -9.29 -5.93
CA THR A 45 -0.04 -10.38 -6.68
C THR A 45 0.74 -10.71 -7.95
N ASN A 46 1.05 -9.68 -8.77
CA ASN A 46 1.78 -9.85 -10.02
C ASN A 46 3.23 -10.32 -9.78
N GLY A 47 3.90 -9.79 -8.73
CA GLY A 47 5.23 -10.20 -8.35
C GLY A 47 5.29 -11.66 -7.90
N THR A 48 4.30 -12.13 -7.15
CA THR A 48 4.19 -13.55 -6.74
C THR A 48 4.04 -14.48 -7.93
N MET A 49 3.24 -14.12 -8.91
CA MET A 49 2.96 -14.97 -10.08
C MET A 49 4.07 -14.91 -11.15
N ALA A 50 5.05 -14.03 -11.01
CA ALA A 50 6.06 -13.75 -12.03
C ALA A 50 6.79 -15.00 -12.54
N LEU A 51 7.22 -15.92 -11.66
CA LEU A 51 7.91 -17.15 -12.07
C LEU A 51 7.00 -18.15 -12.78
N LEU A 52 5.75 -18.26 -12.37
CA LEU A 52 4.79 -19.15 -13.00
C LEU A 52 4.43 -18.69 -14.42
N GLU A 53 4.17 -17.41 -14.61
CA GLU A 53 3.81 -16.84 -15.90
C GLU A 53 4.96 -16.91 -16.91
N TYR A 54 6.20 -16.69 -16.48
CA TYR A 54 7.38 -16.71 -17.34
C TYR A 54 8.17 -18.01 -17.30
N ASN A 55 7.56 -19.12 -16.87
CA ASN A 55 8.21 -20.44 -16.77
C ASN A 55 8.86 -20.87 -18.11
N TYR A 56 8.28 -20.52 -19.25
CA TYR A 56 8.84 -20.83 -20.55
C TYR A 56 10.16 -20.09 -20.85
N LEU A 57 10.33 -18.86 -20.33
CA LEU A 57 11.57 -18.10 -20.45
C LEU A 57 12.68 -18.69 -19.58
N VAL A 58 12.34 -19.09 -18.37
CA VAL A 58 13.26 -19.72 -17.42
C VAL A 58 13.86 -21.00 -17.99
N LYS A 59 13.10 -21.76 -18.80
CA LYS A 59 13.55 -23.02 -19.42
C LYS A 59 14.36 -22.85 -20.70
N LYS A 60 14.22 -21.73 -21.42
CA LYS A 60 14.77 -21.56 -22.78
C LYS A 60 15.92 -20.56 -22.88
N VAL A 61 16.06 -19.67 -21.94
CA VAL A 61 17.04 -18.55 -21.99
C VAL A 61 17.90 -18.55 -20.73
N VAL A 62 19.21 -18.37 -20.91
CA VAL A 62 20.16 -18.15 -19.81
C VAL A 62 20.01 -16.72 -19.31
N PHE A 63 19.13 -16.53 -18.36
CA PHE A 63 18.76 -15.21 -17.85
C PHE A 63 18.58 -15.29 -16.33
N LYS A 64 18.86 -14.18 -15.64
CA LYS A 64 18.74 -14.11 -14.18
C LYS A 64 17.25 -14.09 -13.79
N ILE A 65 16.77 -15.20 -13.26
CA ILE A 65 15.37 -15.42 -12.84
C ILE A 65 14.90 -14.36 -11.83
N SER A 66 15.81 -13.88 -10.97
CA SER A 66 15.53 -12.85 -9.95
C SER A 66 15.03 -11.50 -10.52
N ILE A 67 15.18 -11.26 -11.82
CA ILE A 67 14.72 -10.02 -12.46
C ILE A 67 13.20 -10.03 -12.68
N LEU A 68 12.57 -11.19 -12.77
CA LEU A 68 11.14 -11.30 -13.12
C LEU A 68 10.20 -10.61 -12.12
N PRO A 69 10.32 -10.80 -10.80
CA PRO A 69 9.50 -10.07 -9.85
C PRO A 69 9.71 -8.55 -9.94
N ILE A 70 10.96 -8.08 -10.17
CA ILE A 70 11.27 -6.66 -10.30
C ILE A 70 10.52 -6.04 -11.49
N ILE A 71 10.53 -6.70 -12.64
CA ILE A 71 9.83 -6.22 -13.85
C ILE A 71 8.32 -6.07 -13.58
N LYS A 72 7.71 -7.04 -12.89
CA LYS A 72 6.29 -6.98 -12.54
C LYS A 72 5.98 -5.82 -11.60
N VAL A 73 6.79 -5.60 -10.57
CA VAL A 73 6.61 -4.51 -9.62
C VAL A 73 6.82 -3.15 -10.28
N ILE A 74 7.82 -3.01 -11.17
CA ILE A 74 8.02 -1.79 -11.96
C ILE A 74 6.81 -1.54 -12.86
N GLY A 75 6.26 -2.57 -13.51
CA GLY A 75 5.05 -2.44 -14.33
C GLY A 75 3.87 -1.86 -13.52
N ALA A 76 3.62 -2.39 -12.32
CA ALA A 76 2.59 -1.86 -11.42
C ALA A 76 2.88 -0.42 -10.95
N THR A 77 4.17 -0.03 -10.85
CA THR A 77 4.56 1.34 -10.48
C THR A 77 4.09 2.38 -11.50
N PHE A 78 4.08 2.07 -12.79
CA PHE A 78 3.55 3.00 -13.80
C PHE A 78 2.06 3.28 -13.61
N VAL A 79 1.28 2.24 -13.32
CA VAL A 79 -0.15 2.38 -13.00
C VAL A 79 -0.33 3.19 -11.72
N HIS A 80 0.50 2.94 -10.72
CA HIS A 80 0.48 3.68 -9.46
C HIS A 80 0.74 5.19 -9.64
N VAL A 81 1.73 5.57 -10.47
CA VAL A 81 2.00 6.98 -10.79
C VAL A 81 0.77 7.65 -11.39
N PHE A 82 0.04 6.98 -12.27
CA PHE A 82 -1.21 7.49 -12.81
C PHE A 82 -2.26 7.73 -11.71
N PHE A 83 -2.41 6.80 -10.76
CA PHE A 83 -3.32 6.98 -9.62
C PHE A 83 -2.88 8.08 -8.66
N ILE A 84 -1.58 8.32 -8.48
CA ILE A 84 -1.09 9.48 -7.72
C ILE A 84 -1.51 10.78 -8.40
N CYS A 85 -1.40 10.89 -9.72
CA CYS A 85 -1.86 12.08 -10.44
C CYS A 85 -3.36 12.34 -10.22
N ILE A 86 -4.19 11.28 -10.27
CA ILE A 86 -5.63 11.39 -9.98
C ILE A 86 -5.85 11.85 -8.53
N LEU A 87 -5.12 11.30 -7.57
CA LEU A 87 -5.23 11.67 -6.16
C LEU A 87 -4.90 13.14 -5.93
N LEU A 88 -3.85 13.65 -6.57
CA LEU A 88 -3.46 15.07 -6.49
C LEU A 88 -4.49 15.98 -7.16
N LEU A 89 -5.10 15.56 -8.27
CA LEU A 89 -6.21 16.28 -8.90
C LEU A 89 -7.42 16.37 -7.97
N ILE A 90 -7.80 15.26 -7.34
CA ILE A 90 -8.90 15.23 -6.36
C ILE A 90 -8.58 16.16 -5.19
N ALA A 91 -7.36 16.09 -4.63
CA ALA A 91 -6.93 16.97 -3.54
C ALA A 91 -7.04 18.44 -3.93
N ALA A 92 -6.56 18.82 -5.12
CA ALA A 92 -6.65 20.18 -5.63
C ALA A 92 -8.11 20.65 -5.80
N PHE A 93 -9.02 19.75 -6.23
CA PHE A 93 -10.46 20.05 -6.38
C PHE A 93 -11.12 20.42 -5.04
N TYR A 94 -10.66 19.79 -3.94
CA TYR A 94 -11.13 20.08 -2.58
C TYR A 94 -10.36 21.23 -1.89
N GLY A 95 -9.47 21.93 -2.63
CA GLY A 95 -8.73 23.07 -2.10
C GLY A 95 -7.43 22.73 -1.38
N TYR A 96 -7.03 21.45 -1.34
CA TYR A 96 -5.76 21.01 -0.81
C TYR A 96 -4.66 21.16 -1.88
N THR A 97 -3.98 22.30 -1.90
CA THR A 97 -2.90 22.56 -2.84
C THR A 97 -1.64 21.75 -2.49
N PRO A 98 -0.87 21.29 -3.47
CA PRO A 98 0.40 20.63 -3.23
C PRO A 98 1.35 21.51 -2.39
N THR A 99 1.82 20.95 -1.30
CA THR A 99 2.78 21.58 -0.38
C THR A 99 4.10 20.82 -0.39
N LEU A 100 5.11 21.30 0.35
CA LEU A 100 6.36 20.53 0.52
C LEU A 100 6.11 19.14 1.13
N TYR A 101 5.08 18.99 1.95
CA TYR A 101 4.69 17.70 2.52
C TYR A 101 4.22 16.70 1.43
N THR A 102 3.66 17.17 0.32
CA THR A 102 3.24 16.33 -0.81
C THR A 102 4.41 15.56 -1.43
N LEU A 103 5.64 16.06 -1.33
CA LEU A 103 6.83 15.34 -1.79
C LEU A 103 7.06 14.01 -1.05
N GLN A 104 6.52 13.87 0.15
CA GLN A 104 6.61 12.61 0.90
C GLN A 104 5.86 11.45 0.22
N ILE A 105 4.94 11.72 -0.72
CA ILE A 105 4.29 10.68 -1.53
C ILE A 105 5.34 9.84 -2.28
N PHE A 106 6.41 10.46 -2.80
CA PHE A 106 7.50 9.73 -3.45
C PHE A 106 8.22 8.80 -2.47
N TYR A 107 8.47 9.29 -1.23
CA TYR A 107 9.07 8.48 -0.18
C TYR A 107 8.19 7.26 0.16
N TYR A 108 6.90 7.47 0.42
CA TYR A 108 5.98 6.38 0.76
C TYR A 108 5.72 5.43 -0.41
N SER A 109 5.74 5.93 -1.67
CA SER A 109 5.71 5.09 -2.87
C SER A 109 6.96 4.20 -2.95
N PHE A 110 8.13 4.75 -2.64
CA PHE A 110 9.38 3.98 -2.56
C PHE A 110 9.33 2.94 -1.43
N CYS A 111 8.82 3.29 -0.26
CA CYS A 111 8.58 2.34 0.84
C CYS A 111 7.70 1.18 0.39
N THR A 112 6.58 1.46 -0.30
CA THR A 112 5.69 0.43 -0.83
C THR A 112 6.41 -0.45 -1.86
N PHE A 113 7.17 0.15 -2.76
CA PHE A 113 7.97 -0.56 -3.76
C PHE A 113 8.93 -1.58 -3.12
N VAL A 114 9.71 -1.15 -2.12
CA VAL A 114 10.67 -2.02 -1.44
C VAL A 114 9.96 -3.12 -0.64
N LEU A 115 8.87 -2.80 0.07
CA LEU A 115 8.07 -3.77 0.80
C LEU A 115 7.50 -4.85 -0.13
N VAL A 116 6.92 -4.44 -1.26
CA VAL A 116 6.35 -5.37 -2.24
C VAL A 116 7.43 -6.23 -2.88
N LEU A 117 8.60 -5.68 -3.18
CA LEU A 117 9.72 -6.48 -3.68
C LEU A 117 10.14 -7.54 -2.67
N ALA A 118 10.27 -7.17 -1.39
CA ALA A 118 10.63 -8.11 -0.32
C ALA A 118 9.63 -9.27 -0.22
N LEU A 119 8.32 -8.94 -0.21
CA LEU A 119 7.25 -9.92 -0.20
C LEU A 119 7.22 -10.78 -1.47
N SER A 120 7.39 -10.15 -2.64
CA SER A 120 7.35 -10.85 -3.92
C SER A 120 8.48 -11.86 -4.08
N TYR A 121 9.70 -11.55 -3.62
CA TYR A 121 10.81 -12.52 -3.64
C TYR A 121 10.51 -13.74 -2.79
N THR A 122 9.99 -13.53 -1.58
CA THR A 122 9.63 -14.63 -0.69
C THR A 122 8.50 -15.49 -1.29
N THR A 123 7.43 -14.84 -1.74
CA THR A 123 6.22 -15.57 -2.19
C THR A 123 6.36 -16.17 -3.58
N CYS A 124 7.14 -15.55 -4.47
CA CYS A 124 7.42 -16.03 -5.80
C CYS A 124 8.23 -17.35 -5.77
N SER A 125 9.18 -17.49 -4.86
CA SER A 125 9.89 -18.75 -4.65
C SER A 125 8.97 -19.84 -4.11
N LEU A 126 8.14 -19.50 -3.12
CA LEU A 126 7.22 -20.45 -2.49
C LEU A 126 6.12 -20.94 -3.45
N VAL A 127 5.59 -20.09 -4.32
CA VAL A 127 4.49 -20.45 -5.24
C VAL A 127 4.92 -21.50 -6.27
N VAL A 128 6.21 -21.61 -6.57
CA VAL A 128 6.75 -22.66 -7.46
C VAL A 128 6.59 -24.04 -6.84
N PHE A 129 6.73 -24.14 -5.52
CA PHE A 129 6.54 -25.41 -4.80
C PHE A 129 5.07 -25.69 -4.48
N MET A 130 4.32 -24.64 -4.13
CA MET A 130 2.91 -24.74 -3.71
C MET A 130 2.09 -23.65 -4.41
N ARG A 131 1.34 -24.04 -5.44
CA ARG A 131 0.50 -23.10 -6.22
C ARG A 131 -0.60 -22.41 -5.38
N ASP A 132 -1.01 -23.04 -4.28
CA ASP A 132 -2.03 -22.52 -3.38
C ASP A 132 -1.60 -21.26 -2.62
N ILE A 133 -0.30 -20.96 -2.59
CA ILE A 133 0.24 -19.71 -2.02
C ILE A 133 -0.42 -18.47 -2.65
N SER A 134 -0.70 -18.49 -3.95
CA SER A 134 -1.38 -17.38 -4.62
C SER A 134 -2.79 -17.13 -4.06
N GLN A 135 -3.51 -18.20 -3.76
CA GLN A 135 -4.84 -18.13 -3.13
C GLN A 135 -4.74 -17.57 -1.69
N ILE A 136 -3.76 -18.04 -0.93
CA ILE A 136 -3.52 -17.56 0.44
C ILE A 136 -3.23 -16.06 0.42
N ILE A 137 -2.39 -15.58 -0.50
CA ILE A 137 -2.10 -14.15 -0.65
C ILE A 137 -3.36 -13.36 -0.99
N SER A 138 -4.21 -13.86 -1.88
CA SER A 138 -5.47 -13.19 -2.22
C SER A 138 -6.38 -13.05 -0.99
N ILE A 139 -6.46 -14.07 -0.14
CA ILE A 139 -7.22 -14.03 1.11
C ILE A 139 -6.57 -13.04 2.09
N MET A 140 -5.24 -13.07 2.24
CA MET A 140 -4.51 -12.12 3.09
C MET A 140 -4.73 -10.66 2.66
N LEU A 141 -4.75 -10.41 1.35
CA LEU A 141 -5.03 -9.08 0.81
C LEU A 141 -6.47 -8.63 1.09
N GLN A 142 -7.45 -9.51 0.97
CA GLN A 142 -8.84 -9.20 1.33
C GLN A 142 -8.99 -8.86 2.82
N ILE A 143 -8.40 -9.67 3.70
CA ILE A 143 -8.40 -9.40 5.16
C ILE A 143 -7.61 -8.12 5.45
N GLY A 144 -6.46 -7.95 4.82
CA GLY A 144 -5.58 -6.80 4.98
C GLY A 144 -6.25 -5.47 4.62
N MET A 145 -7.11 -5.46 3.61
CA MET A 145 -7.89 -4.28 3.23
C MET A 145 -8.78 -3.78 4.38
N TRP A 146 -9.41 -4.70 5.11
CA TRP A 146 -10.25 -4.36 6.27
C TRP A 146 -9.42 -4.07 7.52
N ALA A 147 -8.28 -4.75 7.67
CA ALA A 147 -7.35 -4.52 8.78
C ALA A 147 -6.54 -3.23 8.65
N THR A 148 -6.44 -2.67 7.44
CA THR A 148 -5.80 -1.36 7.21
C THR A 148 -6.86 -0.27 7.31
N PRO A 149 -6.61 0.86 7.99
CA PRO A 149 -7.58 1.93 8.19
C PRO A 149 -7.79 2.75 6.90
N ILE A 150 -8.29 2.08 5.84
CA ILE A 150 -8.57 2.71 4.54
C ILE A 150 -9.92 3.44 4.59
N MET A 151 -10.95 2.77 5.13
CA MET A 151 -12.33 3.27 5.16
C MET A 151 -12.75 3.81 6.54
N TRP A 152 -11.94 3.61 7.57
CA TRP A 152 -12.21 3.96 8.94
C TRP A 152 -11.00 4.62 9.60
N ASN A 153 -11.19 5.28 10.75
CA ASN A 153 -10.14 5.98 11.48
C ASN A 153 -9.78 5.24 12.78
N PHE A 154 -8.50 5.31 13.18
CA PHE A 154 -8.03 4.73 14.45
C PHE A 154 -8.74 5.27 15.69
N ASP A 155 -9.25 6.50 15.64
CA ASP A 155 -9.98 7.13 16.75
C ASP A 155 -11.29 6.43 17.07
N ALA A 156 -11.81 5.59 16.14
CA ALA A 156 -13.05 4.84 16.31
C ALA A 156 -12.87 3.51 17.04
N ILE A 157 -11.63 3.08 17.33
CA ILE A 157 -11.36 1.77 17.96
C ILE A 157 -10.59 1.89 19.27
N SER A 158 -10.70 0.84 20.11
CA SER A 158 -10.00 0.82 21.40
C SER A 158 -8.47 0.85 21.21
N PRO A 159 -7.72 1.47 22.16
CA PRO A 159 -6.27 1.61 22.08
C PRO A 159 -5.51 0.29 21.92
N THR A 160 -6.07 -0.81 22.45
CA THR A 160 -5.46 -2.14 22.36
C THR A 160 -5.47 -2.66 20.91
N TRP A 161 -6.62 -2.58 20.25
CA TRP A 161 -6.74 -2.98 18.84
C TRP A 161 -5.94 -2.08 17.91
N ALA A 162 -5.90 -0.77 18.20
CA ALA A 162 -5.08 0.17 17.46
C ALA A 162 -3.60 -0.22 17.45
N LYS A 163 -3.05 -0.67 18.61
CA LYS A 163 -1.66 -1.15 18.70
C LYS A 163 -1.41 -2.40 17.85
N ILE A 164 -2.35 -3.37 17.87
CA ILE A 164 -2.23 -4.60 17.08
C ILE A 164 -2.27 -4.29 15.57
N LEU A 165 -3.19 -3.46 15.15
CA LEU A 165 -3.33 -3.10 13.74
C LEU A 165 -2.16 -2.26 13.21
N LYS A 166 -1.49 -1.48 14.07
CA LYS A 166 -0.25 -0.78 13.74
C LYS A 166 0.94 -1.70 13.42
N LEU A 167 0.85 -3.00 13.73
CA LEU A 167 1.84 -3.99 13.29
C LEU A 167 1.76 -4.28 11.79
N ASN A 168 0.68 -3.92 11.11
CA ASN A 168 0.58 -4.01 9.67
C ASN A 168 1.40 -2.87 9.02
N PRO A 169 2.46 -3.16 8.24
CA PRO A 169 3.31 -2.14 7.63
C PRO A 169 2.55 -1.22 6.66
N MET A 170 1.45 -1.69 6.09
CA MET A 170 0.60 -0.87 5.21
C MET A 170 -0.09 0.28 5.95
N VAL A 171 -0.29 0.16 7.25
CA VAL A 171 -0.85 1.25 8.07
C VAL A 171 0.07 2.48 8.07
N TYR A 172 1.38 2.26 8.17
CA TYR A 172 2.38 3.31 8.08
C TYR A 172 2.31 4.04 6.74
N ILE A 173 2.24 3.29 5.64
CA ILE A 173 2.18 3.84 4.28
C ILE A 173 0.87 4.64 4.07
N VAL A 174 -0.28 4.05 4.41
CA VAL A 174 -1.60 4.70 4.24
C VAL A 174 -1.71 6.00 5.05
N ASN A 175 -1.24 5.99 6.29
CA ASN A 175 -1.20 7.20 7.10
C ASN A 175 -0.23 8.24 6.52
N GLY A 176 0.93 7.80 6.02
CA GLY A 176 1.89 8.67 5.38
C GLY A 176 1.35 9.39 4.13
N TYR A 177 0.55 8.71 3.31
CA TYR A 177 -0.14 9.35 2.19
C TYR A 177 -1.12 10.43 2.65
N ARG A 178 -1.84 10.19 3.74
CA ARG A 178 -2.74 11.17 4.35
C ARG A 178 -2.00 12.36 4.90
N ASP A 179 -0.91 12.11 5.62
CA ASP A 179 -0.06 13.16 6.18
C ASP A 179 0.59 14.02 5.09
N ALA A 180 0.94 13.42 3.97
CA ALA A 180 1.49 14.13 2.82
C ALA A 180 0.47 15.06 2.12
N ILE A 181 -0.84 14.79 2.22
CA ILE A 181 -1.88 15.56 1.52
C ILE A 181 -2.52 16.60 2.43
N TYR A 182 -2.93 16.21 3.64
CA TYR A 182 -3.71 17.07 4.54
C TYR A 182 -3.27 17.04 6.01
N GLY A 183 -2.47 16.06 6.43
CA GLY A 183 -2.02 15.92 7.82
C GLY A 183 -0.84 16.83 8.17
N HIS A 184 -0.04 17.24 7.18
CA HIS A 184 1.13 18.13 7.32
C HIS A 184 2.14 17.70 8.38
N SER A 185 2.33 16.39 8.58
CA SER A 185 3.39 15.83 9.42
C SER A 185 4.50 15.21 8.56
N TRP A 186 5.74 15.29 9.04
CA TRP A 186 6.88 14.68 8.35
C TRP A 186 7.06 13.21 8.76
N PHE A 187 7.56 12.37 7.83
CA PHE A 187 7.80 10.94 8.07
C PHE A 187 8.75 10.64 9.24
N PHE A 188 9.64 11.58 9.58
CA PHE A 188 10.58 11.44 10.70
C PHE A 188 10.00 11.85 12.06
N GLU A 189 8.84 12.48 12.12
CA GLU A 189 8.16 12.82 13.37
C GLU A 189 7.67 11.57 14.11
N ASP A 190 7.21 10.55 13.36
CA ASP A 190 6.89 9.23 13.92
C ASP A 190 8.07 8.25 13.71
N PHE A 191 9.16 8.49 14.44
CA PHE A 191 10.39 7.70 14.32
C PHE A 191 10.18 6.22 14.61
N PHE A 192 9.32 5.88 15.56
CA PHE A 192 9.07 4.47 15.92
C PHE A 192 8.38 3.70 14.80
N SER A 193 7.37 4.26 14.16
CA SER A 193 6.68 3.63 13.03
C SER A 193 7.58 3.51 11.81
N THR A 194 8.41 4.52 11.55
CA THR A 194 9.40 4.49 10.46
C THR A 194 10.44 3.40 10.68
N MET A 195 11.01 3.31 11.89
CA MET A 195 12.00 2.29 12.23
C MET A 195 11.40 0.88 12.17
N TYR A 196 10.20 0.69 12.71
CA TYR A 196 9.47 -0.59 12.65
C TYR A 196 9.26 -1.03 11.19
N PHE A 197 8.78 -0.13 10.33
CA PHE A 197 8.56 -0.42 8.91
C PHE A 197 9.82 -0.91 8.21
N TRP A 198 10.95 -0.22 8.39
CA TRP A 198 12.20 -0.60 7.75
C TRP A 198 12.77 -1.90 8.30
N ILE A 199 12.73 -2.12 9.62
CA ILE A 199 13.16 -3.40 10.23
C ILE A 199 12.31 -4.54 9.68
N PHE A 200 10.98 -4.40 9.65
CA PHE A 200 10.07 -5.41 9.10
C PHE A 200 10.44 -5.72 7.64
N THR A 201 10.59 -4.70 6.81
CA THR A 201 10.91 -4.85 5.39
C THR A 201 12.25 -5.53 5.16
N ILE A 202 13.29 -5.18 5.93
CA ILE A 202 14.62 -5.81 5.85
C ILE A 202 14.54 -7.28 6.26
N VAL A 203 13.82 -7.61 7.32
CA VAL A 203 13.64 -9.00 7.76
C VAL A 203 12.95 -9.84 6.68
N VAL A 204 11.86 -9.33 6.11
CA VAL A 204 11.14 -10.02 5.02
C VAL A 204 12.03 -10.18 3.78
N PHE A 205 12.80 -9.15 3.43
CA PHE A 205 13.74 -9.22 2.32
C PHE A 205 14.85 -10.24 2.57
N GLY A 206 15.38 -10.31 3.80
CA GLY A 206 16.37 -11.32 4.21
C GLY A 206 15.81 -12.73 4.08
N ILE A 207 14.57 -12.98 4.49
CA ILE A 207 13.89 -14.27 4.29
C ILE A 207 13.78 -14.58 2.80
N GLY A 208 13.32 -13.63 1.98
CA GLY A 208 13.18 -13.82 0.53
C GLY A 208 14.51 -14.04 -0.21
N ALA A 209 15.62 -13.57 0.33
CA ALA A 209 16.95 -13.80 -0.24
C ALA A 209 17.51 -15.21 0.06
N VAL A 210 17.01 -15.88 1.11
CA VAL A 210 17.42 -17.23 1.53
C VAL A 210 16.55 -18.32 0.90
N VAL A 211 15.29 -18.03 0.65
CA VAL A 211 14.29 -18.96 0.03
C VAL A 211 14.45 -18.99 -1.48
#